data_5540e14bec11aed29c9f512bf6d38c41
#
_entry.id   5540e14bec11aed29c9f512bf6d38c41
#
_cell.length_a   1.000
_cell.length_b   1.000
_cell.length_c   1.000
_cell.angle_alpha   90.00
_cell.angle_beta   90.00
_cell.angle_gamma   90.00
#
_symmetry.space_group_name_H-M   'P 1'
#
loop_
_entity.id
_entity.type
_entity.pdbx_description
1 polymer ?
#
loop_
_entity_poly.entity_id
_entity_poly.type
_entity_poly.pdbx_seq_one_letter_code
_entity_poly.pdbx_strand_id
1 'polypeptide(L)'
;MMRVSTGIVRYPDGRILICRRGEGRKNAHLWEFPGGKQEAGESPEDALRRELLEELSLPIADVSPLCRREAQGIAFDFLTATATRAPVLTEHEGYALVHPAEMTKYVFCPADEVVARQIAFANVRACLWDFDGTLMDTYPLLTEVFVRIAAENGVRLTAENALSLLKGTLRDACAALSALTDVSVDELLKECRAAEAERLLDAPKLLCGIPELLLALHERGVRHYMVTHRDLRCRDMLAQCGVLPLISGFLTHEDGYPRKPAPEMVQGCLQRYALAADDCVMIGDRPLDTRAGKAAGVRGILLDADGRFAGEKSCEAR
;
A
#
# COMPACT_ATOMS: atom_id res chain seq x y z
N MET A 1 -29.19 -1.00 -18.55
CA MET A 1 -28.09 -1.11 -17.56
C MET A 1 -28.43 -0.17 -16.42
N MET A 2 -28.38 -0.64 -15.18
CA MET A 2 -28.59 0.21 -14.00
C MET A 2 -27.49 1.25 -13.92
N ARG A 3 -27.83 2.50 -13.62
CA ARG A 3 -26.89 3.60 -13.44
C ARG A 3 -26.98 4.14 -12.01
N VAL A 4 -25.84 4.49 -11.44
CA VAL A 4 -25.71 5.03 -10.08
C VAL A 4 -24.84 6.27 -10.15
N SER A 5 -25.28 7.36 -9.52
CA SER A 5 -24.49 8.58 -9.32
C SER A 5 -23.85 8.55 -7.95
N THR A 6 -22.54 8.78 -7.89
CA THR A 6 -21.73 8.70 -6.66
C THR A 6 -20.91 9.97 -6.47
N GLY A 7 -20.95 10.56 -5.27
CA GLY A 7 -20.40 11.88 -5.00
C GLY A 7 -19.10 11.89 -4.19
N ILE A 8 -18.02 12.44 -4.76
CA ILE A 8 -16.81 12.81 -4.04
C ILE A 8 -17.02 14.20 -3.43
N VAL A 9 -17.71 14.24 -2.29
CA VAL A 9 -18.13 15.49 -1.65
C VAL A 9 -17.01 16.05 -0.79
N ARG A 10 -16.43 17.18 -1.21
CA ARG A 10 -15.32 17.86 -0.52
C ARG A 10 -15.84 18.98 0.39
N TYR A 11 -15.20 19.09 1.54
CA TYR A 11 -15.41 20.17 2.52
C TYR A 11 -14.32 21.23 2.40
N PRO A 12 -14.54 22.46 2.93
CA PRO A 12 -13.58 23.56 2.82
C PRO A 12 -12.19 23.25 3.41
N ASP A 13 -12.13 22.34 4.37
CA ASP A 13 -10.88 21.87 4.99
C ASP A 13 -10.17 20.74 4.21
N GLY A 14 -10.67 20.41 3.02
CA GLY A 14 -10.12 19.39 2.13
C GLY A 14 -10.54 17.95 2.45
N ARG A 15 -11.30 17.72 3.54
CA ARG A 15 -11.85 16.40 3.86
C ARG A 15 -12.94 15.99 2.88
N ILE A 16 -13.13 14.71 2.72
CA ILE A 16 -14.14 14.10 1.83
C ILE A 16 -15.10 13.27 2.68
N LEU A 17 -16.38 13.36 2.34
CA LEU A 17 -17.42 12.58 2.97
C LEU A 17 -17.40 11.14 2.46
N ILE A 18 -17.40 10.20 3.38
CA ILE A 18 -17.67 8.78 3.13
C ILE A 18 -18.76 8.29 4.07
N CYS A 19 -19.57 7.35 3.60
CA CYS A 19 -20.70 6.79 4.34
C CYS A 19 -20.50 5.29 4.57
N ARG A 20 -21.00 4.76 5.68
CA ARG A 20 -20.94 3.35 6.01
C ARG A 20 -22.29 2.71 5.77
N ARG A 21 -22.31 1.64 4.99
CA ARG A 21 -23.56 0.93 4.63
C ARG A 21 -24.16 0.21 5.81
N GLY A 22 -25.47 0.34 5.97
CA GLY A 22 -26.22 -0.30 7.03
C GLY A 22 -26.33 -1.82 6.89
N GLU A 23 -26.71 -2.46 7.99
CA GLU A 23 -27.00 -3.89 8.05
C GLU A 23 -28.15 -4.27 7.09
N GLY A 24 -28.09 -5.48 6.50
CA GLY A 24 -29.08 -5.99 5.55
C GLY A 24 -28.91 -5.51 4.11
N ARG A 25 -28.01 -4.59 3.81
CA ARG A 25 -27.67 -4.17 2.45
C ARG A 25 -26.52 -5.01 1.87
N LYS A 26 -26.47 -5.13 0.53
CA LYS A 26 -25.29 -5.72 -0.14
C LYS A 26 -24.06 -4.91 0.24
N ASN A 27 -22.95 -5.58 0.57
CA ASN A 27 -21.73 -4.97 1.09
C ASN A 27 -21.95 -4.23 2.41
N ALA A 28 -22.76 -4.78 3.32
CA ALA A 28 -23.00 -4.21 4.65
C ALA A 28 -21.68 -3.91 5.38
N HIS A 29 -21.68 -2.82 6.15
CA HIS A 29 -20.54 -2.33 6.93
C HIS A 29 -19.31 -1.87 6.13
N LEU A 30 -19.32 -1.96 4.80
CA LEU A 30 -18.30 -1.34 3.97
C LEU A 30 -18.56 0.16 3.80
N TRP A 31 -17.50 0.89 3.46
CA TRP A 31 -17.55 2.31 3.17
C TRP A 31 -17.80 2.55 1.68
N GLU A 32 -18.48 3.64 1.39
CA GLU A 32 -18.78 4.09 0.02
C GLU A 32 -18.78 5.61 -0.05
N PHE A 33 -18.66 6.13 -1.25
CA PHE A 33 -19.03 7.53 -1.49
C PHE A 33 -20.54 7.64 -1.58
N PRO A 34 -21.17 8.69 -0.99
CA PRO A 34 -22.61 8.80 -0.97
C PRO A 34 -23.21 9.00 -2.37
N GLY A 35 -24.39 8.46 -2.59
CA GLY A 35 -25.12 8.55 -3.85
C GLY A 35 -26.10 7.40 -4.05
N GLY A 36 -26.77 7.40 -5.20
CA GLY A 36 -27.79 6.40 -5.44
C GLY A 36 -28.16 6.24 -6.90
N LYS A 37 -29.29 5.55 -7.16
CA LYS A 37 -29.73 5.17 -8.50
C LYS A 37 -30.25 6.39 -9.26
N GLN A 38 -29.87 6.50 -10.53
CA GLN A 38 -30.46 7.47 -11.45
C GLN A 38 -31.87 7.05 -11.83
N GLU A 39 -32.81 7.97 -11.80
CA GLU A 39 -34.14 7.79 -12.32
C GLU A 39 -34.21 7.96 -13.86
N ALA A 40 -35.32 7.54 -14.47
CA ALA A 40 -35.48 7.63 -15.92
C ALA A 40 -35.50 9.08 -16.40
N GLY A 41 -34.54 9.45 -17.24
CA GLY A 41 -34.41 10.82 -17.78
C GLY A 41 -33.67 11.79 -16.89
N GLU A 42 -33.18 11.35 -15.73
CA GLU A 42 -32.43 12.17 -14.79
C GLU A 42 -30.93 12.26 -15.21
N SER A 43 -30.37 13.45 -15.08
CA SER A 43 -28.91 13.61 -15.25
C SER A 43 -28.16 13.03 -14.07
N PRO A 44 -26.87 12.61 -14.23
CA PRO A 44 -26.06 12.15 -13.10
C PRO A 44 -25.94 13.18 -11.98
N GLU A 45 -25.87 14.46 -12.34
CA GLU A 45 -25.75 15.59 -11.42
C GLU A 45 -27.03 15.80 -10.60
N ASP A 46 -28.20 15.70 -11.25
CA ASP A 46 -29.52 15.85 -10.60
C ASP A 46 -29.77 14.66 -9.66
N ALA A 47 -29.49 13.43 -10.12
CA ALA A 47 -29.57 12.22 -9.31
C ALA A 47 -28.72 12.34 -8.03
N LEU A 48 -27.48 12.80 -8.16
CA LEU A 48 -26.61 12.98 -7.00
C LEU A 48 -27.19 14.02 -6.02
N ARG A 49 -27.70 15.14 -6.52
CA ARG A 49 -28.33 16.19 -5.66
C ARG A 49 -29.54 15.66 -4.92
N ARG A 50 -30.42 14.93 -5.60
CA ARG A 50 -31.61 14.32 -5.02
C ARG A 50 -31.25 13.31 -3.94
N GLU A 51 -30.40 12.34 -4.26
CA GLU A 51 -29.99 11.26 -3.35
C GLU A 51 -29.30 11.81 -2.08
N LEU A 52 -28.39 12.79 -2.21
CA LEU A 52 -27.74 13.36 -1.05
C LEU A 52 -28.69 14.22 -0.18
N LEU A 53 -29.68 14.81 -0.78
CA LEU A 53 -30.72 15.52 -0.04
C LEU A 53 -31.62 14.55 0.71
N GLU A 54 -32.03 13.45 0.08
CA GLU A 54 -32.91 12.42 0.65
C GLU A 54 -32.21 11.61 1.75
N GLU A 55 -31.01 11.08 1.47
CA GLU A 55 -30.32 10.17 2.39
C GLU A 55 -29.51 10.88 3.48
N LEU A 56 -29.06 12.11 3.23
CA LEU A 56 -28.15 12.83 4.11
C LEU A 56 -28.62 14.23 4.51
N SER A 57 -29.78 14.68 4.03
CA SER A 57 -30.26 16.07 4.17
C SER A 57 -29.17 17.09 3.81
N LEU A 58 -28.32 16.76 2.84
CA LEU A 58 -27.10 17.48 2.49
C LEU A 58 -27.23 18.18 1.13
N PRO A 59 -27.44 19.50 1.10
CA PRO A 59 -27.33 20.26 -0.13
C PRO A 59 -25.88 20.35 -0.57
N ILE A 60 -25.62 20.08 -1.85
CA ILE A 60 -24.29 20.13 -2.46
C ILE A 60 -24.22 21.18 -3.57
N ALA A 61 -23.01 21.73 -3.79
CA ALA A 61 -22.69 22.69 -4.84
C ALA A 61 -21.57 22.16 -5.75
N ASP A 62 -21.25 22.91 -6.81
CA ASP A 62 -20.11 22.68 -7.74
C ASP A 62 -20.05 21.24 -8.26
N VAL A 63 -21.20 20.66 -8.59
CA VAL A 63 -21.27 19.28 -9.07
C VAL A 63 -20.71 19.19 -10.49
N SER A 64 -19.71 18.32 -10.69
CA SER A 64 -19.11 18.08 -12.01
C SER A 64 -18.67 16.63 -12.17
N PRO A 65 -18.72 16.07 -13.41
CA PRO A 65 -18.28 14.71 -13.67
C PRO A 65 -16.79 14.49 -13.36
N LEU A 66 -16.45 13.35 -12.75
CA LEU A 66 -15.08 12.93 -12.50
C LEU A 66 -14.68 11.76 -13.41
N CYS A 67 -15.38 10.64 -13.30
CA CYS A 67 -15.14 9.46 -14.13
C CYS A 67 -16.34 8.53 -14.13
N ARG A 68 -16.37 7.58 -15.09
CA ARG A 68 -17.32 6.47 -15.12
C ARG A 68 -16.59 5.15 -14.93
N ARG A 69 -17.22 4.25 -14.16
CA ARG A 69 -16.76 2.89 -13.92
C ARG A 69 -17.90 1.91 -14.09
N GLU A 70 -17.58 0.70 -14.51
CA GLU A 70 -18.55 -0.41 -14.54
C GLU A 70 -18.09 -1.50 -13.57
N ALA A 71 -18.99 -1.92 -12.72
CA ALA A 71 -18.75 -3.00 -11.77
C ALA A 71 -20.03 -3.83 -11.60
N GLN A 72 -19.94 -5.15 -11.68
CA GLN A 72 -21.03 -6.09 -11.44
C GLN A 72 -22.31 -5.77 -12.25
N GLY A 73 -22.17 -5.32 -13.51
CA GLY A 73 -23.29 -4.98 -14.39
C GLY A 73 -23.99 -3.64 -14.08
N ILE A 74 -23.39 -2.80 -13.25
CA ILE A 74 -23.85 -1.45 -12.87
C ILE A 74 -22.85 -0.43 -13.41
N ALA A 75 -23.36 0.65 -14.02
CA ALA A 75 -22.53 1.80 -14.40
C ALA A 75 -22.57 2.85 -13.27
N PHE A 76 -21.41 3.19 -12.75
CA PHE A 76 -21.23 4.22 -11.71
C PHE A 76 -20.69 5.49 -12.37
N ASP A 77 -21.43 6.58 -12.26
CA ASP A 77 -20.98 7.92 -12.60
C ASP A 77 -20.45 8.58 -11.32
N PHE A 78 -19.13 8.72 -11.21
CA PHE A 78 -18.49 9.44 -10.12
C PHE A 78 -18.43 10.93 -10.43
N LEU A 79 -18.90 11.76 -9.50
CA LEU A 79 -18.92 13.21 -9.62
C LEU A 79 -18.19 13.85 -8.44
N THR A 80 -17.57 15.00 -8.66
CA THR A 80 -17.09 15.86 -7.58
C THR A 80 -18.20 16.82 -7.17
N ALA A 81 -18.25 17.15 -5.89
CA ALA A 81 -19.16 18.14 -5.34
C ALA A 81 -18.53 18.80 -4.10
N THR A 82 -19.11 19.93 -3.67
CA THR A 82 -18.74 20.61 -2.42
C THR A 82 -19.92 20.66 -1.45
N ALA A 83 -19.60 20.61 -0.15
CA ALA A 83 -20.57 20.82 0.93
C ALA A 83 -19.95 21.60 2.09
N THR A 84 -20.78 22.30 2.85
CA THR A 84 -20.35 23.08 4.02
C THR A 84 -21.05 22.71 5.32
N ARG A 85 -22.13 21.91 5.21
CA ARG A 85 -22.91 21.45 6.37
C ARG A 85 -22.60 19.99 6.70
N ALA A 86 -22.74 19.62 7.96
CA ALA A 86 -22.67 18.21 8.34
C ALA A 86 -23.88 17.44 7.77
N PRO A 87 -23.71 16.18 7.33
CA PRO A 87 -24.82 15.34 6.89
C PRO A 87 -25.69 14.91 8.08
N VAL A 88 -26.98 14.69 7.80
CA VAL A 88 -27.93 14.06 8.72
C VAL A 88 -28.34 12.73 8.11
N LEU A 89 -27.91 11.63 8.73
CA LEU A 89 -28.14 10.28 8.19
C LEU A 89 -29.59 9.85 8.29
N THR A 90 -30.13 9.29 7.21
CA THR A 90 -31.44 8.63 7.18
C THR A 90 -31.35 7.14 6.89
N GLU A 91 -30.36 6.71 6.11
CA GLU A 91 -30.22 5.32 5.64
C GLU A 91 -28.88 4.65 5.98
N HIS A 92 -27.81 5.42 6.15
CA HIS A 92 -26.49 4.91 6.47
C HIS A 92 -26.31 4.68 7.97
N GLU A 93 -25.49 3.72 8.37
CA GLU A 93 -25.21 3.47 9.79
C GLU A 93 -24.19 4.47 10.37
N GLY A 94 -23.44 5.18 9.52
CA GLY A 94 -22.45 6.17 9.93
C GLY A 94 -21.88 6.95 8.75
N TYR A 95 -21.17 8.03 9.07
CA TYR A 95 -20.35 8.78 8.11
C TYR A 95 -19.03 9.18 8.74
N ALA A 96 -18.06 9.50 7.89
CA ALA A 96 -16.81 10.11 8.30
C ALA A 96 -16.40 11.21 7.30
N LEU A 97 -15.76 12.27 7.82
CA LEU A 97 -15.05 13.26 7.02
C LEU A 97 -13.56 12.94 7.11
N VAL A 98 -12.98 12.47 6.00
CA VAL A 98 -11.63 11.92 5.96
C VAL A 98 -10.74 12.71 5.02
N HIS A 99 -9.48 12.93 5.41
CA HIS A 99 -8.50 13.46 4.47
C HIS A 99 -8.21 12.43 3.38
N PRO A 100 -7.99 12.84 2.12
CA PRO A 100 -7.66 11.94 1.03
C PRO A 100 -6.63 10.87 1.40
N ALA A 101 -5.57 11.26 2.09
CA ALA A 101 -4.50 10.37 2.56
C ALA A 101 -4.96 9.26 3.51
N GLU A 102 -6.08 9.44 4.21
CA GLU A 102 -6.58 8.49 5.19
C GLU A 102 -7.55 7.46 4.61
N MET A 103 -7.97 7.61 3.36
CA MET A 103 -8.93 6.70 2.70
C MET A 103 -8.44 5.26 2.69
N THR A 104 -7.14 5.02 2.62
CA THR A 104 -6.54 3.68 2.70
C THR A 104 -6.76 2.96 4.04
N LYS A 105 -7.26 3.63 5.06
CA LYS A 105 -7.62 3.02 6.36
C LYS A 105 -9.03 2.40 6.35
N TYR A 106 -9.81 2.65 5.31
CA TYR A 106 -11.22 2.25 5.19
C TYR A 106 -11.37 1.18 4.12
N VAL A 107 -12.22 0.19 4.39
CA VAL A 107 -12.54 -0.86 3.41
C VAL A 107 -13.76 -0.40 2.63
N PHE A 108 -13.56 -0.06 1.37
CA PHE A 108 -14.61 0.46 0.49
C PHE A 108 -15.37 -0.64 -0.24
N CYS A 109 -16.56 -0.30 -0.72
CA CYS A 109 -17.26 -1.08 -1.72
C CYS A 109 -16.42 -1.22 -3.00
N PRO A 110 -16.52 -2.35 -3.75
CA PRO A 110 -15.59 -2.63 -4.87
C PRO A 110 -15.52 -1.53 -5.95
N ALA A 111 -16.63 -0.85 -6.27
CA ALA A 111 -16.64 0.23 -7.25
C ALA A 111 -15.94 1.50 -6.73
N ASP A 112 -16.11 1.79 -5.44
CA ASP A 112 -15.56 2.97 -4.77
C ASP A 112 -14.08 2.82 -4.43
N GLU A 113 -13.63 1.60 -4.13
CA GLU A 113 -12.26 1.28 -3.73
C GLU A 113 -11.22 1.85 -4.72
N VAL A 114 -11.44 1.65 -6.01
CA VAL A 114 -10.51 2.13 -7.05
C VAL A 114 -10.42 3.65 -7.05
N VAL A 115 -11.56 4.34 -6.90
CA VAL A 115 -11.62 5.81 -6.89
C VAL A 115 -11.05 6.36 -5.60
N ALA A 116 -11.36 5.74 -4.45
CA ALA A 116 -10.78 6.10 -3.16
C ALA A 116 -9.25 6.03 -3.17
N ARG A 117 -8.68 4.97 -3.76
CA ARG A 117 -7.23 4.84 -3.95
C ARG A 117 -6.67 5.92 -4.88
N GLN A 118 -7.30 6.18 -6.02
CA GLN A 118 -6.87 7.25 -6.93
C GLN A 118 -6.83 8.60 -6.22
N ILE A 119 -7.83 8.89 -5.39
CA ILE A 119 -7.89 10.11 -4.59
C ILE A 119 -6.80 10.12 -3.51
N ALA A 120 -6.61 8.99 -2.81
CA ALA A 120 -5.59 8.87 -1.76
C ALA A 120 -4.18 9.14 -2.29
N PHE A 121 -3.91 8.75 -3.54
CA PHE A 121 -2.60 8.87 -4.16
C PHE A 121 -2.47 10.01 -5.18
N ALA A 122 -3.50 10.84 -5.36
CA ALA A 122 -3.48 11.93 -6.34
C ALA A 122 -2.33 12.93 -6.13
N ASN A 123 -1.92 13.14 -4.88
CA ASN A 123 -0.88 14.11 -4.49
C ASN A 123 0.47 13.45 -4.16
N VAL A 124 0.63 12.15 -4.39
CA VAL A 124 1.93 11.48 -4.15
C VAL A 124 2.96 11.99 -5.15
N ARG A 125 4.08 12.46 -4.60
CA ARG A 125 5.24 12.94 -5.36
C ARG A 125 6.49 12.09 -5.15
N ALA A 126 6.50 11.28 -4.08
CA ALA A 126 7.59 10.38 -3.79
C ALA A 126 7.11 9.06 -3.17
N CYS A 127 7.65 7.94 -3.66
CA CYS A 127 7.49 6.62 -3.08
C CYS A 127 8.79 6.24 -2.37
N LEU A 128 8.67 5.88 -1.10
CA LEU A 128 9.73 5.36 -0.27
C LEU A 128 9.54 3.83 -0.21
N TRP A 129 10.46 3.08 -0.80
CA TRP A 129 10.33 1.64 -0.99
C TRP A 129 11.17 0.87 -0.01
N ASP A 130 10.60 -0.14 0.65
CA ASP A 130 11.39 -1.26 1.14
C ASP A 130 11.91 -2.08 -0.04
N PHE A 131 12.84 -3.00 0.21
CA PHE A 131 13.52 -3.74 -0.84
C PHE A 131 13.06 -5.20 -0.92
N ASP A 132 13.28 -5.96 0.16
CA ASP A 132 13.02 -7.39 0.22
C ASP A 132 11.53 -7.71 0.28
N GLY A 133 11.02 -8.51 -0.65
CA GLY A 133 9.59 -8.82 -0.71
C GLY A 133 8.70 -7.63 -1.13
N THR A 134 9.31 -6.51 -1.50
CA THR A 134 8.61 -5.28 -1.93
C THR A 134 8.96 -4.93 -3.37
N LEU A 135 10.20 -4.58 -3.66
CA LEU A 135 10.68 -4.44 -5.05
C LEU A 135 11.26 -5.74 -5.56
N MET A 136 12.05 -6.44 -4.74
CA MET A 136 12.79 -7.63 -5.13
C MET A 136 12.18 -8.89 -4.54
N ASP A 137 12.06 -9.92 -5.38
CA ASP A 137 11.61 -11.26 -5.02
C ASP A 137 12.77 -12.05 -4.38
N THR A 138 13.17 -11.63 -3.17
CA THR A 138 14.31 -12.21 -2.47
C THR A 138 13.96 -13.39 -1.57
N TYR A 139 12.72 -13.50 -1.12
CA TYR A 139 12.30 -14.54 -0.17
C TYR A 139 12.51 -15.98 -0.63
N PRO A 140 12.25 -16.36 -1.89
CA PRO A 140 12.51 -17.74 -2.34
C PRO A 140 13.96 -18.16 -2.13
N LEU A 141 14.89 -17.29 -2.52
CA LEU A 141 16.32 -17.55 -2.37
C LEU A 141 16.77 -17.54 -0.90
N LEU A 142 16.32 -16.54 -0.12
CA LEU A 142 16.63 -16.47 1.31
C LEU A 142 16.12 -17.70 2.05
N THR A 143 14.93 -18.18 1.70
CA THR A 143 14.34 -19.40 2.26
C THR A 143 15.17 -20.63 1.91
N GLU A 144 15.59 -20.79 0.66
CA GLU A 144 16.42 -21.89 0.21
C GLU A 144 17.77 -21.92 0.95
N VAL A 145 18.43 -20.75 1.03
CA VAL A 145 19.70 -20.61 1.76
C VAL A 145 19.53 -20.98 3.23
N PHE A 146 18.50 -20.47 3.89
CA PHE A 146 18.28 -20.72 5.32
C PHE A 146 17.93 -22.19 5.61
N VAL A 147 17.10 -22.82 4.77
CA VAL A 147 16.80 -24.27 4.88
C VAL A 147 18.04 -25.12 4.72
N ARG A 148 18.93 -24.77 3.76
CA ARG A 148 20.20 -25.47 3.54
C ARG A 148 21.12 -25.35 4.77
N ILE A 149 21.32 -24.13 5.29
CA ILE A 149 22.16 -23.88 6.47
C ILE A 149 21.60 -24.62 7.69
N ALA A 150 20.29 -24.63 7.88
CA ALA A 150 19.66 -25.40 8.96
C ALA A 150 19.96 -26.90 8.83
N ALA A 151 19.87 -27.46 7.62
CA ALA A 151 20.14 -28.87 7.35
C ALA A 151 21.63 -29.22 7.57
N GLU A 152 22.57 -28.38 7.16
CA GLU A 152 24.01 -28.50 7.39
C GLU A 152 24.34 -28.53 8.89
N ASN A 153 23.53 -27.87 9.71
CA ASN A 153 23.60 -27.85 11.17
C ASN A 153 22.67 -28.87 11.87
N GLY A 154 22.21 -29.89 11.13
CA GLY A 154 21.41 -31.00 11.66
C GLY A 154 19.92 -30.70 11.95
N VAL A 155 19.42 -29.51 11.59
CA VAL A 155 18.04 -29.10 11.80
C VAL A 155 17.23 -29.18 10.49
N ARG A 156 16.11 -29.91 10.50
CA ARG A 156 15.19 -29.98 9.36
C ARG A 156 14.13 -28.91 9.47
N LEU A 157 14.15 -27.92 8.56
CA LEU A 157 13.11 -26.91 8.41
C LEU A 157 12.35 -27.10 7.10
N THR A 158 11.03 -26.88 7.14
CA THR A 158 10.25 -26.71 5.92
C THR A 158 10.45 -25.30 5.35
N ALA A 159 10.25 -25.13 4.04
CA ALA A 159 10.32 -23.81 3.42
C ALA A 159 9.34 -22.81 4.06
N GLU A 160 8.14 -23.27 4.44
CA GLU A 160 7.13 -22.45 5.11
C GLU A 160 7.61 -21.94 6.47
N ASN A 161 8.18 -22.82 7.30
CA ASN A 161 8.71 -22.45 8.61
C ASN A 161 9.92 -21.50 8.47
N ALA A 162 10.82 -21.75 7.53
CA ALA A 162 11.95 -20.89 7.24
C ALA A 162 11.50 -19.49 6.79
N LEU A 163 10.55 -19.41 5.86
CA LEU A 163 9.96 -18.15 5.40
C LEU A 163 9.29 -17.37 6.55
N SER A 164 8.55 -18.06 7.42
CA SER A 164 7.93 -17.45 8.59
C SER A 164 8.95 -16.78 9.52
N LEU A 165 10.09 -17.44 9.76
CA LEU A 165 11.17 -16.88 10.54
C LEU A 165 11.84 -15.68 9.84
N LEU A 166 12.08 -15.77 8.54
CA LEU A 166 12.76 -14.75 7.74
C LEU A 166 11.91 -13.48 7.55
N LYS A 167 10.58 -13.56 7.65
CA LYS A 167 9.69 -12.38 7.69
C LYS A 167 9.84 -11.54 8.96
N GLY A 168 10.49 -12.04 9.99
CA GLY A 168 11.04 -11.26 11.10
C GLY A 168 12.35 -10.58 10.74
N THR A 169 13.37 -10.78 11.53
CA THR A 169 14.75 -10.38 11.18
C THR A 169 15.61 -11.61 10.94
N LEU A 170 16.63 -11.50 10.08
CA LEU A 170 17.57 -12.60 9.88
C LEU A 170 18.25 -13.00 11.21
N ARG A 171 18.51 -12.02 12.10
CA ARG A 171 19.06 -12.30 13.44
C ARG A 171 18.10 -13.14 14.29
N ASP A 172 16.81 -12.83 14.28
CA ASP A 172 15.80 -13.60 15.03
C ASP A 172 15.64 -15.02 14.45
N ALA A 173 15.69 -15.15 13.12
CA ALA A 173 15.70 -16.45 12.46
C ALA A 173 16.94 -17.28 12.85
N CYS A 174 18.13 -16.67 12.84
CA CYS A 174 19.36 -17.31 13.30
C CYS A 174 19.32 -17.61 14.79
N ALA A 175 18.70 -16.78 15.63
CA ALA A 175 18.55 -17.06 17.07
C ALA A 175 17.63 -18.27 17.30
N ALA A 176 16.56 -18.40 16.54
CA ALA A 176 15.67 -19.57 16.59
C ALA A 176 16.42 -20.85 16.15
N LEU A 177 17.28 -20.77 15.14
CA LEU A 177 18.09 -21.90 14.70
C LEU A 177 19.21 -22.23 15.69
N SER A 178 19.91 -21.22 16.23
CA SER A 178 20.95 -21.37 17.26
C SER A 178 20.43 -22.09 18.53
N ALA A 179 19.18 -21.86 18.90
CA ALA A 179 18.53 -22.54 20.02
C ALA A 179 18.36 -24.06 19.80
N LEU A 180 18.50 -24.54 18.56
CA LEU A 180 18.36 -25.94 18.17
C LEU A 180 19.70 -26.58 17.75
N THR A 181 20.81 -25.82 17.82
CA THR A 181 22.16 -26.24 17.38
C THR A 181 23.18 -25.78 18.39
N ASP A 182 24.41 -26.26 18.25
CA ASP A 182 25.59 -25.80 19.05
C ASP A 182 26.31 -24.60 18.41
N VAL A 183 25.71 -24.01 17.33
CA VAL A 183 26.30 -22.90 16.56
C VAL A 183 25.77 -21.56 17.07
N SER A 184 26.64 -20.60 17.26
CA SER A 184 26.26 -19.27 17.72
C SER A 184 25.44 -18.47 16.68
N VAL A 185 24.60 -17.53 17.17
CA VAL A 185 23.82 -16.64 16.31
C VAL A 185 24.70 -15.86 15.31
N ASP A 186 25.87 -15.42 15.76
CA ASP A 186 26.76 -14.60 14.92
C ASP A 186 27.46 -15.43 13.83
N GLU A 187 27.78 -16.70 14.08
CA GLU A 187 28.26 -17.64 13.05
C GLU A 187 27.19 -17.92 12.02
N LEU A 188 25.98 -18.29 12.43
CA LEU A 188 24.83 -18.49 11.53
C LEU A 188 24.52 -17.24 10.68
N LEU A 189 24.57 -16.06 11.29
CA LEU A 189 24.40 -14.80 10.57
C LEU A 189 25.47 -14.59 9.50
N LYS A 190 26.72 -14.90 9.82
CA LYS A 190 27.85 -14.79 8.89
C LYS A 190 27.68 -15.76 7.72
N GLU A 191 27.32 -17.00 7.98
CA GLU A 191 27.04 -18.01 6.94
C GLU A 191 25.88 -17.61 6.04
N CYS A 192 24.75 -17.20 6.62
CA CYS A 192 23.59 -16.76 5.86
C CYS A 192 23.93 -15.57 4.96
N ARG A 193 24.63 -14.56 5.49
CA ARG A 193 25.03 -13.38 4.71
C ARG A 193 26.03 -13.70 3.60
N ALA A 194 26.95 -14.62 3.84
CA ALA A 194 27.92 -15.04 2.82
C ALA A 194 27.20 -15.79 1.68
N ALA A 195 26.37 -16.78 2.02
CA ALA A 195 25.61 -17.54 1.05
C ALA A 195 24.59 -16.69 0.27
N GLU A 196 23.97 -15.74 0.93
CA GLU A 196 23.08 -14.74 0.30
C GLU A 196 23.85 -13.87 -0.68
N ALA A 197 25.01 -13.33 -0.25
CA ALA A 197 25.81 -12.43 -1.07
C ALA A 197 26.31 -13.09 -2.36
N GLU A 198 26.63 -14.38 -2.32
CA GLU A 198 27.09 -15.14 -3.48
C GLU A 198 25.98 -15.34 -4.51
N ARG A 199 24.73 -15.54 -4.08
CA ARG A 199 23.64 -15.97 -4.95
C ARG A 199 22.66 -14.86 -5.37
N LEU A 200 22.47 -13.82 -4.56
CA LEU A 200 21.53 -12.74 -4.86
C LEU A 200 21.95 -11.90 -6.07
N LEU A 201 23.24 -11.80 -6.33
CA LEU A 201 23.75 -11.06 -7.49
C LEU A 201 23.73 -11.87 -8.78
N ASP A 202 23.61 -13.20 -8.70
CA ASP A 202 23.66 -14.04 -9.89
C ASP A 202 22.39 -13.94 -10.77
N ALA A 203 21.22 -13.76 -10.15
CA ALA A 203 19.95 -13.62 -10.87
C ALA A 203 18.92 -12.80 -10.06
N PRO A 204 19.14 -11.49 -9.86
CA PRO A 204 18.19 -10.66 -9.13
C PRO A 204 16.89 -10.58 -9.91
N LYS A 205 15.76 -10.69 -9.21
CA LYS A 205 14.43 -10.68 -9.81
C LYS A 205 13.54 -9.68 -9.09
N LEU A 206 12.90 -8.80 -9.87
CA LEU A 206 11.85 -7.92 -9.37
C LEU A 206 10.54 -8.70 -9.18
N LEU A 207 9.74 -8.29 -8.22
CA LEU A 207 8.37 -8.77 -8.11
C LEU A 207 7.57 -8.41 -9.36
N CYS A 208 6.62 -9.30 -9.70
CA CYS A 208 5.78 -9.13 -10.88
C CYS A 208 5.01 -7.79 -10.81
N GLY A 209 4.99 -7.04 -11.92
CA GLY A 209 4.31 -5.75 -12.04
C GLY A 209 5.08 -4.55 -11.47
N ILE A 210 6.18 -4.77 -10.74
CA ILE A 210 7.00 -3.67 -10.18
C ILE A 210 7.68 -2.83 -11.26
N PRO A 211 8.30 -3.40 -12.32
CA PRO A 211 8.90 -2.58 -13.38
C PRO A 211 7.90 -1.62 -14.02
N GLU A 212 6.73 -2.12 -14.37
CA GLU A 212 5.65 -1.36 -14.99
C GLU A 212 5.12 -0.27 -14.05
N LEU A 213 4.97 -0.59 -12.76
CA LEU A 213 4.52 0.36 -11.74
C LEU A 213 5.53 1.49 -11.54
N LEU A 214 6.82 1.16 -11.41
CA LEU A 214 7.89 2.17 -11.26
C LEU A 214 7.90 3.12 -12.47
N LEU A 215 7.83 2.56 -13.68
CA LEU A 215 7.83 3.36 -14.92
C LEU A 215 6.59 4.26 -14.99
N ALA A 216 5.40 3.71 -14.78
CA ALA A 216 4.14 4.46 -14.84
C ALA A 216 4.06 5.59 -13.81
N LEU A 217 4.60 5.39 -12.61
CA LEU A 217 4.69 6.43 -11.58
C LEU A 217 5.75 7.47 -11.94
N HIS A 218 6.91 7.03 -12.46
CA HIS A 218 7.98 7.92 -12.90
C HIS A 218 7.51 8.86 -14.03
N GLU A 219 6.79 8.36 -15.04
CA GLU A 219 6.20 9.14 -16.12
C GLU A 219 5.20 10.20 -15.62
N ARG A 220 4.59 9.97 -14.46
CA ARG A 220 3.73 10.94 -13.77
C ARG A 220 4.50 11.92 -12.88
N GLY A 221 5.83 11.88 -12.89
CA GLY A 221 6.70 12.74 -12.09
C GLY A 221 6.87 12.30 -10.63
N VAL A 222 6.47 11.07 -10.28
CA VAL A 222 6.70 10.52 -8.94
C VAL A 222 8.14 10.02 -8.83
N ARG A 223 8.85 10.44 -7.77
CA ARG A 223 10.22 10.03 -7.50
C ARG A 223 10.27 8.78 -6.61
N HIS A 224 11.25 7.92 -6.82
CA HIS A 224 11.41 6.68 -6.08
C HIS A 224 12.66 6.71 -5.21
N TYR A 225 12.53 6.37 -3.94
CA TYR A 225 13.61 6.32 -2.97
C TYR A 225 13.63 4.96 -2.28
N MET A 226 14.81 4.39 -2.12
CA MET A 226 15.01 3.17 -1.35
C MET A 226 15.20 3.48 0.13
N VAL A 227 14.45 2.79 1.00
CA VAL A 227 14.55 2.89 2.47
C VAL A 227 14.63 1.47 3.01
N THR A 228 15.84 0.90 3.03
CA THR A 228 16.10 -0.51 3.28
C THR A 228 17.20 -0.76 4.30
N HIS A 229 17.12 -1.88 5.01
CA HIS A 229 18.21 -2.36 5.88
C HIS A 229 19.22 -3.26 5.17
N ARG A 230 19.13 -3.35 3.85
CA ARG A 230 20.21 -3.91 3.03
C ARG A 230 21.36 -2.94 2.90
N ASP A 231 22.51 -3.50 2.54
CA ASP A 231 23.70 -2.76 2.14
C ASP A 231 23.58 -2.23 0.69
N LEU A 232 24.55 -1.45 0.24
CA LEU A 232 24.55 -0.82 -1.08
C LEU A 232 24.53 -1.80 -2.26
N ARG A 233 24.73 -3.11 -2.06
CA ARG A 233 24.57 -4.13 -3.12
C ARG A 233 23.16 -4.18 -3.69
N CYS A 234 22.14 -3.68 -2.96
CA CYS A 234 20.80 -3.49 -3.50
C CYS A 234 20.79 -2.62 -4.77
N ARG A 235 21.73 -1.67 -4.89
CA ARG A 235 21.89 -0.82 -6.07
C ARG A 235 22.33 -1.62 -7.29
N ASP A 236 23.27 -2.56 -7.10
CA ASP A 236 23.78 -3.41 -8.18
C ASP A 236 22.68 -4.35 -8.70
N MET A 237 21.86 -4.87 -7.77
CA MET A 237 20.70 -5.70 -8.13
C MET A 237 19.66 -4.90 -8.97
N LEU A 238 19.36 -3.66 -8.58
CA LEU A 238 18.44 -2.80 -9.36
C LEU A 238 19.04 -2.41 -10.72
N ALA A 239 20.36 -2.26 -10.79
CA ALA A 239 21.05 -1.99 -12.05
C ALA A 239 20.94 -3.18 -13.02
N GLN A 240 21.16 -4.40 -12.53
CA GLN A 240 20.99 -5.63 -13.32
C GLN A 240 19.56 -5.83 -13.81
N CYS A 241 18.57 -5.44 -12.98
CA CYS A 241 17.16 -5.44 -13.38
C CYS A 241 16.76 -4.27 -14.30
N GLY A 242 17.68 -3.35 -14.63
CA GLY A 242 17.43 -2.22 -15.53
C GLY A 242 16.59 -1.08 -14.94
N VAL A 243 16.24 -1.12 -13.65
CA VAL A 243 15.36 -0.12 -13.01
C VAL A 243 16.10 0.92 -12.17
N LEU A 244 17.42 0.79 -12.02
CA LEU A 244 18.24 1.76 -11.27
C LEU A 244 18.04 3.22 -11.74
N PRO A 245 17.92 3.53 -13.05
CA PRO A 245 17.70 4.91 -13.51
C PRO A 245 16.41 5.55 -12.98
N LEU A 246 15.43 4.75 -12.56
CA LEU A 246 14.17 5.23 -11.98
C LEU A 246 14.31 5.60 -10.48
N ILE A 247 15.40 5.19 -9.82
CA ILE A 247 15.60 5.40 -8.39
C ILE A 247 16.36 6.70 -8.14
N SER A 248 15.71 7.62 -7.45
CA SER A 248 16.22 8.97 -7.16
C SER A 248 17.19 9.01 -5.97
N GLY A 249 17.18 8.01 -5.10
CA GLY A 249 18.08 7.99 -3.94
C GLY A 249 17.92 6.76 -3.05
N PHE A 250 18.87 6.62 -2.12
CA PHE A 250 18.99 5.46 -1.24
C PHE A 250 19.23 5.89 0.21
N LEU A 251 18.56 5.20 1.13
CA LEU A 251 18.95 5.04 2.52
C LEU A 251 19.10 3.54 2.78
N THR A 252 20.25 3.15 3.27
CA THR A 252 20.66 1.76 3.43
C THR A 252 21.18 1.49 4.85
N HIS A 253 21.61 0.29 5.11
CA HIS A 253 22.21 -0.08 6.40
C HIS A 253 23.41 0.79 6.76
N GLU A 254 24.22 1.21 5.77
CA GLU A 254 25.42 2.03 5.95
C GLU A 254 25.14 3.43 6.48
N ASP A 255 23.90 3.93 6.35
CA ASP A 255 23.51 5.21 6.91
C ASP A 255 23.34 5.20 8.43
N GLY A 256 23.38 4.02 9.07
CA GLY A 256 23.47 3.86 10.53
C GLY A 256 22.16 4.17 11.28
N TYR A 257 21.02 4.27 10.60
CA TYR A 257 19.74 4.50 11.26
C TYR A 257 19.22 3.27 12.01
N PRO A 258 18.46 3.47 13.11
CA PRO A 258 17.73 2.40 13.77
C PRO A 258 16.83 1.63 12.80
N ARG A 259 16.62 0.34 13.11
CA ARG A 259 15.79 -0.51 12.26
C ARG A 259 14.30 -0.13 12.33
N LYS A 260 13.61 -0.23 11.19
CA LYS A 260 12.15 -0.18 11.15
C LYS A 260 11.58 -1.19 12.16
N PRO A 261 10.55 -0.88 12.96
CA PRO A 261 9.58 0.21 12.77
C PRO A 261 9.98 1.58 13.34
N ALA A 262 11.23 1.79 13.75
CA ALA A 262 11.71 3.10 14.14
C ALA A 262 11.63 4.09 12.95
N PRO A 263 11.21 5.37 13.14
CA PRO A 263 10.96 6.30 12.05
C PRO A 263 12.20 6.95 11.46
N GLU A 264 13.36 6.85 12.11
CA GLU A 264 14.53 7.68 11.85
C GLU A 264 15.07 7.51 10.43
N MET A 265 15.02 6.29 9.87
CA MET A 265 15.45 6.06 8.49
C MET A 265 14.51 6.74 7.49
N VAL A 266 13.20 6.72 7.73
CA VAL A 266 12.20 7.42 6.90
C VAL A 266 12.37 8.93 7.04
N GLN A 267 12.52 9.44 8.26
CA GLN A 267 12.80 10.86 8.53
C GLN A 267 14.10 11.33 7.88
N GLY A 268 15.16 10.51 7.95
CA GLY A 268 16.42 10.76 7.26
C GLY A 268 16.26 10.86 5.75
N CYS A 269 15.39 10.04 5.14
CA CYS A 269 15.04 10.14 3.73
C CYS A 269 14.33 11.46 3.41
N LEU A 270 13.31 11.82 4.19
CA LEU A 270 12.60 13.08 4.03
C LEU A 270 13.57 14.28 4.10
N GLN A 271 14.44 14.28 5.09
CA GLN A 271 15.42 15.35 5.29
C GLN A 271 16.46 15.40 4.17
N ARG A 272 17.09 14.29 3.83
CA ARG A 272 18.16 14.20 2.82
C ARG A 272 17.72 14.67 1.46
N TYR A 273 16.49 14.37 1.08
CA TYR A 273 15.96 14.66 -0.26
C TYR A 273 14.94 15.81 -0.27
N ALA A 274 14.81 16.54 0.85
CA ALA A 274 13.89 17.67 1.00
C ALA A 274 12.45 17.31 0.58
N LEU A 275 11.91 16.22 1.13
CA LEU A 275 10.58 15.72 0.83
C LEU A 275 9.59 16.15 1.91
N ALA A 276 8.39 16.57 1.51
CA ALA A 276 7.28 16.77 2.43
C ALA A 276 6.61 15.42 2.75
N ALA A 277 6.37 15.12 4.01
CA ALA A 277 5.80 13.84 4.44
C ALA A 277 4.43 13.57 3.80
N ASP A 278 3.58 14.60 3.66
CA ASP A 278 2.24 14.50 3.06
C ASP A 278 2.27 14.15 1.55
N ASP A 279 3.38 14.43 0.88
CA ASP A 279 3.59 14.11 -0.54
C ASP A 279 4.21 12.71 -0.73
N CYS A 280 4.49 12.00 0.36
CA CYS A 280 5.19 10.73 0.33
C CYS A 280 4.30 9.55 0.73
N VAL A 281 4.70 8.35 0.25
CA VAL A 281 4.18 7.07 0.72
C VAL A 281 5.34 6.13 1.04
N MET A 282 5.25 5.40 2.16
CA MET A 282 6.17 4.29 2.51
C MET A 282 5.52 2.98 2.10
N ILE A 283 6.16 2.22 1.23
CA ILE A 283 5.65 0.98 0.67
C ILE A 283 6.53 -0.17 1.14
N GLY A 284 5.93 -1.20 1.70
CA GLY A 284 6.61 -2.40 2.17
C GLY A 284 5.68 -3.59 2.29
N ASP A 285 6.25 -4.79 2.39
CA ASP A 285 5.52 -6.06 2.54
C ASP A 285 5.28 -6.42 4.01
N ARG A 286 5.89 -5.69 4.94
CA ARG A 286 5.78 -5.97 6.37
C ARG A 286 5.14 -4.81 7.14
N PRO A 287 4.34 -5.11 8.20
CA PRO A 287 3.75 -4.06 9.04
C PRO A 287 4.76 -3.08 9.67
N LEU A 288 6.02 -3.49 9.81
CA LEU A 288 7.07 -2.62 10.35
C LEU A 288 7.41 -1.44 9.40
N ASP A 289 7.28 -1.62 8.10
CA ASP A 289 7.52 -0.59 7.09
C ASP A 289 6.47 0.51 7.17
N THR A 290 5.21 0.10 7.15
CA THR A 290 4.08 1.04 7.26
C THR A 290 4.02 1.74 8.63
N ARG A 291 4.45 1.06 9.71
CA ARG A 291 4.59 1.67 11.05
C ARG A 291 5.69 2.72 11.08
N ALA A 292 6.87 2.43 10.49
CA ALA A 292 7.95 3.41 10.37
C ALA A 292 7.51 4.65 9.59
N GLY A 293 6.84 4.44 8.43
CA GLY A 293 6.24 5.52 7.65
C GLY A 293 5.29 6.37 8.48
N LYS A 294 4.31 5.73 9.14
CA LYS A 294 3.31 6.42 9.97
C LYS A 294 3.95 7.21 11.11
N ALA A 295 4.96 6.65 11.79
CA ALA A 295 5.67 7.33 12.87
C ALA A 295 6.50 8.53 12.37
N ALA A 296 6.90 8.53 11.10
CA ALA A 296 7.55 9.66 10.42
C ALA A 296 6.56 10.66 9.78
N GLY A 297 5.25 10.48 9.94
CA GLY A 297 4.21 11.32 9.32
C GLY A 297 3.91 10.97 7.85
N VAL A 298 4.47 9.87 7.34
CA VAL A 298 4.30 9.40 5.95
C VAL A 298 3.20 8.33 5.89
N ARG A 299 2.39 8.36 4.85
CA ARG A 299 1.39 7.31 4.59
C ARG A 299 2.08 5.97 4.36
N GLY A 300 1.50 4.89 4.88
CA GLY A 300 1.99 3.53 4.69
C GLY A 300 1.10 2.73 3.75
N ILE A 301 1.72 1.98 2.85
CA ILE A 301 1.07 0.99 1.99
C ILE A 301 1.70 -0.36 2.28
N LEU A 302 0.86 -1.33 2.65
CA LEU A 302 1.28 -2.71 2.83
C LEU A 302 0.97 -3.49 1.55
N LEU A 303 1.99 -4.15 0.99
CA LEU A 303 1.81 -5.12 -0.08
C LEU A 303 1.56 -6.51 0.54
N ASP A 304 0.72 -7.32 -0.10
CA ASP A 304 0.58 -8.73 0.25
C ASP A 304 1.70 -9.58 -0.37
N ALA A 305 1.68 -10.88 -0.08
CA ALA A 305 2.68 -11.83 -0.58
C ALA A 305 2.72 -11.95 -2.11
N ASP A 306 1.66 -11.53 -2.80
CA ASP A 306 1.56 -11.53 -4.27
C ASP A 306 1.98 -10.18 -4.88
N GLY A 307 2.50 -9.23 -4.06
CA GLY A 307 2.85 -7.88 -4.49
C GLY A 307 1.63 -6.98 -4.75
N ARG A 308 0.46 -7.39 -4.29
CA ARG A 308 -0.79 -6.63 -4.39
C ARG A 308 -0.97 -5.75 -3.16
N PHE A 309 -1.73 -4.69 -3.27
CA PHE A 309 -2.11 -3.89 -2.11
C PHE A 309 -2.96 -4.74 -1.15
N ALA A 310 -2.51 -4.88 0.09
CA ALA A 310 -3.24 -5.64 1.10
C ALA A 310 -4.66 -5.06 1.25
N GLY A 311 -5.66 -5.84 0.85
CA GLY A 311 -7.07 -5.44 0.73
C GLY A 311 -7.72 -5.86 -0.59
N GLU A 312 -6.93 -6.18 -1.62
CA GLU A 312 -7.43 -6.84 -2.83
C GLU A 312 -7.58 -8.35 -2.57
N LYS A 313 -8.66 -8.73 -1.88
CA LYS A 313 -9.08 -10.13 -1.95
C LYS A 313 -9.45 -10.41 -3.41
N SER A 314 -8.70 -11.33 -4.02
CA SER A 314 -8.95 -11.84 -5.35
C SER A 314 -10.44 -12.10 -5.58
N CYS A 315 -11.06 -11.35 -6.48
CA CYS A 315 -12.28 -11.75 -7.17
C CYS A 315 -11.89 -12.73 -8.30
N GLU A 316 -11.15 -13.79 -7.95
CA GLU A 316 -10.95 -14.93 -8.85
C GLU A 316 -11.18 -16.19 -8.02
N ALA A 317 -12.39 -16.68 -8.10
CA ALA A 317 -12.84 -18.05 -8.03
C ALA A 317 -14.27 -18.11 -7.48
N ARG A 318 -15.25 -17.94 -8.36
CA ARG A 318 -16.37 -18.88 -8.53
C ARG A 318 -17.21 -18.49 -9.74
#